data_6a6ab74c87bd986d7e2f5a0d24bdae6f
#
_entry.id   6a6ab74c87bd986d7e2f5a0d24bdae6f
#
_cell.length_a   1.000
_cell.length_b   1.000
_cell.length_c   1.000
_cell.angle_alpha   90.00
_cell.angle_beta   90.00
_cell.angle_gamma   90.00
#
_symmetry.space_group_name_H-M   'P 1'
#
loop_
_entity.id
_entity.type
_entity.pdbx_description
1 polymer ?
#
loop_
_entity_poly.entity_id
_entity_poly.type
_entity_poly.pdbx_seq_one_letter_code
_entity_poly.pdbx_strand_id
1 'polypeptide(L)'
;MGKLFDNYVASYCLDRIDSGEFFEIVGDLYGTDEVQGLAQYVQHSTINRLDHIRSVTYMSYLYCKKLSLDYAAATRAAMLHDLFYYDWHDGDWSHRPHGYRHPGFALKNARILNPAISKKEENIILRHMFPLTVIPPRYAEGWVVSLCDKYCATRELLIADHARFRNRFEEKKGELLYFKELLSNV
;
A
#
# COMPACT_ATOMS: atom_id res chain seq x y z
N MET A 1 -11.58 -9.58 16.40
CA MET A 1 -11.16 -8.84 15.20
C MET A 1 -9.90 -8.11 15.64
N GLY A 2 -8.78 -8.59 15.24
CA GLY A 2 -7.58 -8.37 16.00
C GLY A 2 -6.56 -7.51 15.28
N LYS A 3 -5.34 -7.76 15.63
CA LYS A 3 -4.08 -7.13 15.22
C LYS A 3 -3.97 -6.73 13.72
N LEU A 4 -4.64 -7.46 12.82
CA LEU A 4 -4.68 -7.14 11.37
C LEU A 4 -5.38 -5.80 11.09
N PHE A 5 -6.54 -5.58 11.71
CA PHE A 5 -7.28 -4.31 11.56
C PHE A 5 -6.55 -3.16 12.26
N ASP A 6 -5.98 -3.41 13.44
CA ASP A 6 -5.21 -2.39 14.18
C ASP A 6 -3.99 -1.94 13.38
N ASN A 7 -3.27 -2.86 12.75
CA ASN A 7 -2.15 -2.55 11.85
C ASN A 7 -2.59 -1.74 10.62
N TYR A 8 -3.75 -2.08 10.04
CA TYR A 8 -4.30 -1.30 8.92
C TYR A 8 -4.62 0.13 9.36
N VAL A 9 -5.27 0.33 10.51
CA VAL A 9 -5.56 1.68 11.03
C VAL A 9 -4.27 2.44 11.34
N ALA A 10 -3.25 1.76 11.89
CA ALA A 10 -1.94 2.35 12.19
C ALA A 10 -1.26 2.94 10.94
N SER A 11 -1.49 2.35 9.75
CA SER A 11 -0.94 2.88 8.50
C SER A 11 -1.39 4.30 8.16
N TYR A 12 -2.52 4.75 8.70
CA TYR A 12 -3.01 6.13 8.56
C TYR A 12 -2.43 7.10 9.60
N CYS A 13 -1.59 6.60 10.50
CA CYS A 13 -1.00 7.37 11.60
C CYS A 13 0.54 7.31 11.60
N LEU A 14 1.19 6.97 10.48
CA LEU A 14 2.64 6.71 10.41
C LEU A 14 3.48 7.89 10.87
N ASP A 15 3.05 9.11 10.59
CA ASP A 15 3.76 10.33 11.00
C ASP A 15 3.75 10.52 12.53
N ARG A 16 2.93 9.75 13.24
CA ARG A 16 2.72 9.84 14.69
C ARG A 16 3.03 8.57 15.46
N ILE A 17 3.43 7.49 14.80
CA ILE A 17 3.89 6.24 15.43
C ILE A 17 5.38 6.07 15.19
N ASP A 18 6.07 5.32 16.04
CA ASP A 18 7.48 4.99 15.82
C ASP A 18 7.61 4.06 14.61
N SER A 19 7.95 4.65 13.48
CA SER A 19 8.09 4.01 12.18
C SER A 19 9.44 4.32 11.54
N GLY A 20 10.46 4.66 12.34
CA GLY A 20 11.78 5.06 11.87
C GLY A 20 12.37 4.08 10.86
N GLU A 21 12.47 2.79 11.20
CA GLU A 21 12.99 1.76 10.29
C GLU A 21 12.15 1.64 8.99
N PHE A 22 10.83 1.80 9.07
CA PHE A 22 9.99 1.81 7.88
C PHE A 22 10.37 2.95 6.93
N PHE A 23 10.54 4.16 7.45
CA PHE A 23 10.95 5.30 6.63
C PHE A 23 12.40 5.24 6.18
N GLU A 24 13.29 4.57 6.90
CA GLU A 24 14.65 4.27 6.42
C GLU A 24 14.63 3.41 5.16
N ILE A 25 13.64 2.51 5.00
CA ILE A 25 13.52 1.63 3.84
C ILE A 25 12.91 2.34 2.63
N VAL A 26 11.91 3.21 2.83
CA VAL A 26 11.10 3.77 1.73
C VAL A 26 11.10 5.29 1.65
N GLY A 27 11.77 6.00 2.56
CA GLY A 27 11.72 7.46 2.61
C GLY A 27 12.21 8.12 1.33
N ASP A 28 13.20 7.54 0.67
CA ASP A 28 13.72 7.96 -0.63
C ASP A 28 12.66 7.88 -1.75
N LEU A 29 11.77 6.91 -1.72
CA LEU A 29 10.67 6.74 -2.66
C LEU A 29 9.45 7.56 -2.23
N TYR A 30 9.08 7.46 -0.96
CA TYR A 30 7.88 8.11 -0.43
C TYR A 30 7.92 9.63 -0.57
N GLY A 31 9.11 10.27 -0.42
CA GLY A 31 9.29 11.70 -0.54
C GLY A 31 9.32 12.26 -1.96
N THR A 32 9.22 11.43 -2.98
CA THR A 32 9.26 11.88 -4.38
C THR A 32 7.93 12.50 -4.83
N ASP A 33 8.00 13.45 -5.75
CA ASP A 33 6.80 14.07 -6.34
C ASP A 33 5.92 13.05 -7.07
N GLU A 34 6.54 12.03 -7.66
CA GLU A 34 5.86 10.93 -8.36
C GLU A 34 4.97 10.11 -7.42
N VAL A 35 5.44 9.80 -6.22
CA VAL A 35 4.68 9.06 -5.23
C VAL A 35 3.68 9.98 -4.53
N GLN A 36 4.08 11.18 -4.10
CA GLN A 36 3.19 12.14 -3.44
C GLN A 36 2.04 12.59 -4.37
N GLY A 37 2.32 12.75 -5.65
CA GLY A 37 1.33 13.10 -6.67
C GLY A 37 0.19 12.08 -6.83
N LEU A 38 0.35 10.84 -6.33
CA LEU A 38 -0.71 9.84 -6.35
C LEU A 38 -1.92 10.20 -5.45
N ALA A 39 -1.76 11.15 -4.54
CA ALA A 39 -2.86 11.68 -3.73
C ALA A 39 -4.00 12.31 -4.55
N GLN A 40 -3.72 12.75 -5.79
CA GLN A 40 -4.73 13.34 -6.68
C GLN A 40 -5.68 12.31 -7.31
N TYR A 41 -5.33 11.02 -7.29
CA TYR A 41 -6.13 9.95 -7.92
C TYR A 41 -6.97 9.21 -6.89
N VAL A 42 -8.26 9.07 -7.14
CA VAL A 42 -9.13 8.19 -6.34
C VAL A 42 -8.77 6.74 -6.62
N GLN A 43 -8.62 5.94 -5.56
CA GLN A 43 -8.32 4.51 -5.67
C GLN A 43 -9.58 3.67 -5.40
N HIS A 44 -10.16 3.80 -4.23
CA HIS A 44 -11.38 3.09 -3.83
C HIS A 44 -12.32 4.05 -3.12
N SER A 45 -13.44 4.41 -3.79
CA SER A 45 -14.49 5.29 -3.27
C SER A 45 -13.96 6.66 -2.78
N THR A 46 -13.63 6.81 -1.51
CA THR A 46 -13.15 8.07 -0.91
C THR A 46 -11.66 8.06 -0.59
N ILE A 47 -10.98 6.93 -0.78
CA ILE A 47 -9.56 6.77 -0.48
C ILE A 47 -8.74 7.08 -1.73
N ASN A 48 -7.74 7.94 -1.61
CA ASN A 48 -6.81 8.24 -2.69
C ASN A 48 -5.73 7.14 -2.82
N ARG A 49 -5.05 7.13 -3.96
CA ARG A 49 -4.04 6.11 -4.27
C ARG A 49 -2.82 6.17 -3.36
N LEU A 50 -2.41 7.33 -2.91
CA LEU A 50 -1.31 7.47 -1.97
C LEU A 50 -1.62 6.81 -0.61
N ASP A 51 -2.81 7.03 -0.08
CA ASP A 51 -3.24 6.41 1.18
C ASP A 51 -3.35 4.89 1.06
N HIS A 52 -3.88 4.39 -0.07
CA HIS A 52 -3.92 2.97 -0.38
C HIS A 52 -2.51 2.36 -0.41
N ILE A 53 -1.61 2.91 -1.22
CA ILE A 53 -0.22 2.43 -1.33
C ILE A 53 0.46 2.45 0.04
N ARG A 54 0.30 3.52 0.81
CA ARG A 54 0.88 3.63 2.16
C ARG A 54 0.40 2.49 3.07
N SER A 55 -0.89 2.19 3.03
CA SER A 55 -1.47 1.10 3.83
C SER A 55 -0.94 -0.26 3.41
N VAL A 56 -0.91 -0.56 2.11
CA VAL A 56 -0.36 -1.81 1.58
C VAL A 56 1.12 -1.96 1.94
N THR A 57 1.89 -0.89 1.82
CA THR A 57 3.33 -0.87 2.10
C THR A 57 3.60 -1.16 3.58
N TYR A 58 2.92 -0.47 4.48
CA TYR A 58 3.11 -0.66 5.92
C TYR A 58 2.68 -2.07 6.38
N MET A 59 1.55 -2.55 5.89
CA MET A 59 1.10 -3.92 6.15
C MET A 59 2.10 -4.96 5.63
N SER A 60 2.62 -4.77 4.43
CA SER A 60 3.62 -5.66 3.82
C SER A 60 4.92 -5.68 4.62
N TYR A 61 5.41 -4.50 5.05
CA TYR A 61 6.54 -4.37 5.95
C TYR A 61 6.36 -5.22 7.22
N LEU A 62 5.25 -5.02 7.95
CA LEU A 62 4.99 -5.71 9.21
C LEU A 62 4.91 -7.23 9.04
N TYR A 63 4.22 -7.71 8.00
CA TYR A 63 4.02 -9.15 7.81
C TYR A 63 5.25 -9.83 7.23
N CYS A 64 5.97 -9.22 6.29
CA CYS A 64 7.23 -9.77 5.80
C CYS A 64 8.28 -9.82 6.90
N LYS A 65 8.40 -8.77 7.72
CA LYS A 65 9.29 -8.75 8.88
C LYS A 65 8.95 -9.85 9.89
N LYS A 66 7.67 -10.00 10.24
CA LYS A 66 7.18 -11.06 11.13
C LYS A 66 7.47 -12.47 10.60
N LEU A 67 7.43 -12.65 9.28
CA LEU A 67 7.69 -13.94 8.62
C LEU A 67 9.18 -14.17 8.30
N SER A 68 10.06 -13.25 8.71
CA SER A 68 11.51 -13.29 8.42
C SER A 68 11.82 -13.38 6.93
N LEU A 69 10.98 -12.73 6.09
CA LEU A 69 11.18 -12.59 4.66
C LEU A 69 12.04 -11.33 4.37
N ASP A 70 12.39 -11.13 3.10
CA ASP A 70 13.05 -9.91 2.64
C ASP A 70 12.06 -8.73 2.69
N TYR A 71 11.83 -8.24 3.91
CA TYR A 71 10.85 -7.18 4.15
C TYR A 71 11.25 -5.85 3.53
N ALA A 72 12.56 -5.59 3.34
CA ALA A 72 13.00 -4.37 2.67
C ALA A 72 12.58 -4.36 1.20
N ALA A 73 12.85 -5.43 0.44
CA ALA A 73 12.40 -5.54 -0.94
C ALA A 73 10.88 -5.55 -1.05
N ALA A 74 10.16 -6.23 -0.13
CA ALA A 74 8.70 -6.24 -0.12
C ALA A 74 8.12 -4.84 0.09
N THR A 75 8.67 -4.08 1.04
CA THR A 75 8.22 -2.72 1.38
C THR A 75 8.45 -1.76 0.22
N ARG A 76 9.63 -1.78 -0.40
CA ARG A 76 9.95 -0.94 -1.57
C ARG A 76 9.06 -1.28 -2.76
N ALA A 77 8.87 -2.57 -3.05
CA ALA A 77 7.97 -3.00 -4.14
C ALA A 77 6.52 -2.63 -3.88
N ALA A 78 6.04 -2.77 -2.63
CA ALA A 78 4.69 -2.37 -2.25
C ALA A 78 4.47 -0.85 -2.38
N MET A 79 5.49 -0.02 -2.12
CA MET A 79 5.42 1.44 -2.35
C MET A 79 5.20 1.78 -3.82
N LEU A 80 5.62 0.93 -4.73
CA LEU A 80 5.60 1.17 -6.18
C LEU A 80 4.57 0.31 -6.93
N HIS A 81 3.79 -0.56 -6.25
CA HIS A 81 2.94 -1.55 -6.93
C HIS A 81 1.84 -0.90 -7.79
N ASP A 82 1.34 0.27 -7.39
CA ASP A 82 0.31 1.05 -8.05
C ASP A 82 0.81 2.42 -8.56
N LEU A 83 2.09 2.51 -8.93
CA LEU A 83 2.71 3.72 -9.46
C LEU A 83 2.28 3.96 -10.92
N PHE A 84 1.04 4.41 -11.12
CA PHE A 84 0.51 4.80 -12.42
C PHE A 84 -0.25 6.13 -12.32
N TYR A 85 -0.27 6.94 -13.41
CA TYR A 85 -0.65 8.35 -13.41
C TYR A 85 -1.88 8.63 -14.29
N TYR A 86 -2.96 7.87 -14.08
CA TYR A 86 -4.25 8.09 -14.72
C TYR A 86 -5.40 7.74 -13.78
N ASP A 87 -6.57 8.30 -14.05
CA ASP A 87 -7.80 7.89 -13.37
C ASP A 87 -8.39 6.66 -14.09
N TRP A 88 -8.39 5.51 -13.43
CA TRP A 88 -8.91 4.27 -14.02
C TRP A 88 -10.45 4.25 -14.15
N HIS A 89 -11.14 5.29 -13.63
CA HIS A 89 -12.59 5.48 -13.78
C HIS A 89 -12.97 6.32 -15.00
N ASP A 90 -12.02 6.94 -15.68
CA ASP A 90 -12.26 7.93 -16.74
C ASP A 90 -12.86 7.37 -18.04
N GLY A 91 -12.97 6.08 -18.19
CA GLY A 91 -13.51 5.45 -19.40
C GLY A 91 -12.52 5.31 -20.55
N ASP A 92 -11.28 5.78 -20.43
CA ASP A 92 -10.26 5.63 -21.46
C ASP A 92 -9.86 4.16 -21.67
N TRP A 93 -9.97 3.71 -22.92
CA TRP A 93 -9.65 2.34 -23.33
C TRP A 93 -8.15 2.04 -23.40
N SER A 94 -7.29 3.06 -23.41
CA SER A 94 -5.83 2.89 -23.52
C SER A 94 -5.22 2.09 -22.37
N HIS A 95 -5.86 2.11 -21.19
CA HIS A 95 -5.45 1.36 -20.00
C HIS A 95 -6.41 0.24 -19.57
N ARG A 96 -7.42 -0.10 -20.40
CA ARG A 96 -8.36 -1.20 -20.10
C ARG A 96 -7.92 -2.54 -20.73
N PRO A 97 -8.24 -3.66 -20.12
CA PRO A 97 -8.83 -3.81 -18.78
C PRO A 97 -7.81 -3.46 -17.69
N HIS A 98 -8.16 -2.47 -16.85
CA HIS A 98 -7.27 -1.86 -15.87
C HIS A 98 -6.56 -2.89 -14.99
N GLY A 99 -7.30 -3.81 -14.35
CA GLY A 99 -6.75 -4.79 -13.43
C GLY A 99 -5.65 -5.69 -14.03
N TYR A 100 -5.61 -5.86 -15.36
CA TYR A 100 -4.57 -6.63 -16.05
C TYR A 100 -3.37 -5.77 -16.48
N ARG A 101 -3.59 -4.49 -16.75
CA ARG A 101 -2.60 -3.62 -17.42
C ARG A 101 -1.83 -2.76 -16.45
N HIS A 102 -2.46 -2.29 -15.34
CA HIS A 102 -1.81 -1.35 -14.43
C HIS A 102 -0.52 -1.89 -13.79
N PRO A 103 -0.35 -3.21 -13.48
CA PRO A 103 0.93 -3.68 -12.95
C PRO A 103 2.10 -3.45 -13.92
N GLY A 104 1.83 -3.53 -15.23
CA GLY A 104 2.82 -3.23 -16.26
C GLY A 104 3.17 -1.74 -16.33
N PHE A 105 2.19 -0.86 -16.22
CA PHE A 105 2.42 0.58 -16.14
C PHE A 105 3.17 0.97 -14.87
N ALA A 106 2.76 0.42 -13.72
CA ALA A 106 3.43 0.63 -12.44
C ALA A 106 4.91 0.19 -12.52
N LEU A 107 5.19 -1.00 -13.07
CA LEU A 107 6.57 -1.48 -13.23
C LEU A 107 7.39 -0.58 -14.16
N LYS A 108 6.81 -0.11 -15.28
CA LYS A 108 7.49 0.82 -16.17
C LYS A 108 7.90 2.10 -15.44
N ASN A 109 6.98 2.69 -14.69
CA ASN A 109 7.23 3.92 -13.94
C ASN A 109 8.21 3.67 -12.77
N ALA A 110 8.08 2.53 -12.07
CA ALA A 110 9.00 2.14 -11.01
C ALA A 110 10.46 2.03 -11.48
N ARG A 111 10.70 1.51 -12.69
CA ARG A 111 12.03 1.44 -13.28
C ARG A 111 12.62 2.82 -13.64
N ILE A 112 11.77 3.78 -13.96
CA ILE A 112 12.19 5.15 -14.22
C ILE A 112 12.56 5.83 -12.90
N LEU A 113 11.71 5.69 -11.89
CA LEU A 113 11.90 6.31 -10.58
C LEU A 113 13.08 5.68 -9.80
N ASN A 114 13.19 4.36 -9.86
CA ASN A 114 14.25 3.59 -9.21
C ASN A 114 14.97 2.68 -10.21
N PRO A 115 16.00 3.18 -10.93
CA PRO A 115 16.75 2.37 -11.90
C PRO A 115 17.48 1.15 -11.27
N ALA A 116 17.70 1.18 -9.95
CA ALA A 116 18.32 0.09 -9.20
C ALA A 116 17.32 -0.98 -8.72
N ILE A 117 16.06 -0.93 -9.19
CA ILE A 117 15.01 -1.87 -8.79
C ILE A 117 15.45 -3.33 -9.05
N SER A 118 15.32 -4.17 -8.04
CA SER A 118 15.72 -5.58 -8.12
C SER A 118 14.71 -6.44 -8.89
N LYS A 119 15.14 -7.60 -9.39
CA LYS A 119 14.26 -8.58 -10.05
C LYS A 119 13.17 -9.11 -9.13
N LYS A 120 13.40 -9.14 -7.83
CA LYS A 120 12.38 -9.51 -6.83
C LYS A 120 11.30 -8.43 -6.76
N GLU A 121 11.68 -7.15 -6.61
CA GLU A 121 10.74 -6.03 -6.59
C GLU A 121 9.94 -5.92 -7.89
N GLU A 122 10.59 -6.07 -9.05
CA GLU A 122 9.91 -6.13 -10.35
C GLU A 122 8.83 -7.22 -10.39
N ASN A 123 9.17 -8.42 -9.89
CA ASN A 123 8.21 -9.53 -9.86
C ASN A 123 7.04 -9.24 -8.92
N ILE A 124 7.29 -8.66 -7.75
CA ILE A 124 6.25 -8.30 -6.78
C ILE A 124 5.28 -7.30 -7.43
N ILE A 125 5.80 -6.22 -8.01
CA ILE A 125 4.98 -5.20 -8.69
C ILE A 125 4.17 -5.83 -9.82
N LEU A 126 4.79 -6.62 -10.67
CA LEU A 126 4.13 -7.18 -11.86
C LEU A 126 3.08 -8.25 -11.51
N ARG A 127 3.18 -8.91 -10.35
CA ARG A 127 2.34 -10.07 -9.99
C ARG A 127 1.37 -9.81 -8.84
N HIS A 128 1.30 -8.59 -8.30
CA HIS A 128 0.45 -8.29 -7.15
C HIS A 128 -1.04 -8.56 -7.43
N MET A 129 -1.49 -8.46 -8.69
CA MET A 129 -2.88 -8.68 -9.09
C MET A 129 -3.29 -10.17 -9.21
N PHE A 130 -2.42 -11.12 -8.88
CA PHE A 130 -2.85 -12.52 -8.81
C PHE A 130 -3.99 -12.70 -7.78
N PRO A 131 -5.05 -13.51 -8.04
CA PRO A 131 -5.27 -14.40 -9.18
C PRO A 131 -5.95 -13.77 -10.40
N LEU A 132 -6.27 -12.48 -10.39
CA LEU A 132 -6.85 -11.81 -11.56
C LEU A 132 -5.90 -11.96 -12.77
N THR A 133 -4.61 -11.70 -12.59
CA THR A 133 -3.58 -12.08 -13.56
C THR A 133 -3.16 -13.52 -13.29
N VAL A 134 -3.09 -14.34 -14.35
CA VAL A 134 -2.92 -15.81 -14.24
C VAL A 134 -1.56 -16.27 -13.73
N ILE A 135 -0.51 -15.43 -13.81
CA ILE A 135 0.84 -15.79 -13.39
C ILE A 135 1.03 -15.38 -11.92
N PRO A 136 1.27 -16.35 -11.01
CA PRO A 136 1.42 -16.06 -9.58
C PRO A 136 2.75 -15.38 -9.26
N PRO A 137 2.84 -14.71 -8.08
CA PRO A 137 4.10 -14.24 -7.54
C PRO A 137 5.12 -15.38 -7.39
N ARG A 138 6.37 -15.12 -7.81
CA ARG A 138 7.47 -16.07 -7.70
C ARG A 138 8.01 -16.17 -6.28
N TYR A 139 7.97 -15.07 -5.52
CA TYR A 139 8.57 -14.92 -4.21
C TYR A 139 7.50 -14.87 -3.13
N ALA A 140 7.83 -15.36 -1.92
CA ALA A 140 6.90 -15.33 -0.78
C ALA A 140 6.45 -13.91 -0.43
N GLU A 141 7.35 -12.93 -0.56
CA GLU A 141 7.08 -11.51 -0.37
C GLU A 141 5.96 -11.01 -1.30
N GLY A 142 5.97 -11.46 -2.54
CA GLY A 142 4.93 -11.11 -3.53
C GLY A 142 3.54 -11.63 -3.15
N TRP A 143 3.45 -12.80 -2.51
CA TRP A 143 2.20 -13.30 -1.96
C TRP A 143 1.71 -12.44 -0.79
N VAL A 144 2.62 -12.04 0.10
CA VAL A 144 2.28 -11.14 1.23
C VAL A 144 1.77 -9.81 0.70
N VAL A 145 2.49 -9.17 -0.24
CA VAL A 145 2.07 -7.89 -0.84
C VAL A 145 0.70 -8.02 -1.51
N SER A 146 0.49 -9.06 -2.33
CA SER A 146 -0.80 -9.32 -3.01
C SER A 146 -1.96 -9.50 -2.01
N LEU A 147 -1.73 -10.17 -0.88
CA LEU A 147 -2.75 -10.36 0.16
C LEU A 147 -3.01 -9.06 0.93
N CYS A 148 -1.98 -8.30 1.25
CA CYS A 148 -2.11 -6.99 1.90
C CYS A 148 -2.89 -6.01 1.02
N ASP A 149 -2.59 -5.94 -0.28
CA ASP A 149 -3.31 -5.15 -1.26
C ASP A 149 -4.81 -5.46 -1.24
N LYS A 150 -5.19 -6.72 -1.41
CA LYS A 150 -6.60 -7.15 -1.41
C LYS A 150 -7.30 -6.88 -0.08
N TYR A 151 -6.57 -7.07 1.03
CA TYR A 151 -7.11 -6.75 2.35
C TYR A 151 -7.37 -5.25 2.49
N CYS A 152 -6.41 -4.37 2.14
CA CYS A 152 -6.57 -2.93 2.20
C CYS A 152 -7.71 -2.46 1.30
N ALA A 153 -7.76 -2.88 0.03
CA ALA A 153 -8.84 -2.56 -0.90
C ALA A 153 -10.22 -2.96 -0.34
N THR A 154 -10.33 -4.16 0.24
CA THR A 154 -11.58 -4.62 0.87
C THR A 154 -11.98 -3.73 2.05
N ARG A 155 -11.01 -3.30 2.90
CA ARG A 155 -11.29 -2.41 4.03
C ARG A 155 -11.71 -1.03 3.58
N GLU A 156 -11.08 -0.49 2.56
CA GLU A 156 -11.40 0.81 1.98
C GLU A 156 -12.82 0.85 1.44
N LEU A 157 -13.23 -0.16 0.69
CA LEU A 157 -14.62 -0.31 0.23
C LEU A 157 -15.61 -0.41 1.39
N LEU A 158 -15.32 -1.24 2.40
CA LEU A 158 -16.22 -1.38 3.56
C LEU A 158 -16.33 -0.09 4.38
N ILE A 159 -15.25 0.66 4.56
CA ILE A 159 -15.26 1.94 5.28
C ILE A 159 -16.08 2.98 4.50
N ALA A 160 -15.95 2.99 3.18
CA ALA A 160 -16.69 3.91 2.33
C ALA A 160 -18.20 3.63 2.33
N ASP A 161 -18.58 2.37 2.18
CA ASP A 161 -19.97 1.98 1.92
C ASP A 161 -20.80 1.77 3.21
N HIS A 162 -20.14 1.52 4.34
CA HIS A 162 -20.84 1.14 5.59
C HIS A 162 -20.42 2.01 6.78
N ALA A 163 -21.34 2.82 7.30
CA ALA A 163 -21.13 3.71 8.44
C ALA A 163 -20.58 2.99 9.69
N ARG A 164 -21.00 1.74 9.96
CA ARG A 164 -20.48 0.93 11.07
C ARG A 164 -18.97 0.69 10.99
N PHE A 165 -18.45 0.40 9.79
CA PHE A 165 -17.01 0.18 9.58
C PHE A 165 -16.23 1.49 9.65
N ARG A 166 -16.79 2.57 9.11
CA ARG A 166 -16.22 3.92 9.18
C ARG A 166 -16.11 4.40 10.63
N ASN A 167 -17.19 4.31 11.41
CA ASN A 167 -17.19 4.72 12.81
C ASN A 167 -16.12 3.95 13.63
N ARG A 168 -16.02 2.66 13.42
CA ARG A 168 -15.02 1.84 14.08
C ARG A 168 -13.59 2.16 13.65
N PHE A 169 -13.37 2.52 12.39
CA PHE A 169 -12.08 2.97 11.89
C PHE A 169 -11.65 4.27 12.58
N GLU A 170 -12.55 5.26 12.64
CA GLU A 170 -12.28 6.56 13.28
C GLU A 170 -12.07 6.42 14.79
N GLU A 171 -12.86 5.59 15.48
CA GLU A 171 -12.68 5.27 16.89
C GLU A 171 -11.28 4.70 17.17
N LYS A 172 -10.88 3.68 16.41
CA LYS A 172 -9.57 3.06 16.59
C LYS A 172 -8.41 3.98 16.25
N LYS A 173 -8.57 4.82 15.23
CA LYS A 173 -7.61 5.87 14.87
C LYS A 173 -7.45 6.88 16.01
N GLY A 174 -8.57 7.31 16.62
CA GLY A 174 -8.57 8.19 17.78
C GLY A 174 -7.84 7.58 18.98
N GLU A 175 -8.08 6.30 19.31
CA GLU A 175 -7.36 5.60 20.36
C GLU A 175 -5.84 5.60 20.14
N LEU A 176 -5.38 5.26 18.94
CA LEU A 176 -3.96 5.22 18.61
C LEU A 176 -3.29 6.59 18.74
N LEU A 177 -3.97 7.65 18.34
CA LEU A 177 -3.47 9.03 18.45
C LEU A 177 -3.40 9.50 19.91
N TYR A 178 -4.41 9.19 20.72
CA TYR A 178 -4.48 9.54 22.13
C TYR A 178 -3.37 8.86 22.96
N PHE A 179 -3.16 7.55 22.78
CA PHE A 179 -2.10 6.84 23.48
C PHE A 179 -0.71 7.43 23.22
N LYS A 180 -0.48 7.94 22.04
CA LYS A 180 0.80 8.54 21.67
C LYS A 180 1.01 9.91 22.30
N GLU A 181 -0.02 10.75 22.36
CA GLU A 181 0.05 12.03 23.06
C GLU A 181 0.37 11.84 24.55
N LEU A 182 -0.19 10.80 25.19
CA LEU A 182 0.13 10.44 26.57
C LEU A 182 1.61 10.05 26.73
N LEU A 183 2.17 9.26 25.81
CA LEU A 183 3.55 8.80 25.88
C LEU A 183 4.58 9.89 25.53
N SER A 184 4.20 10.90 24.74
CA SER A 184 5.07 12.03 24.39
C SER A 184 5.16 13.10 25.47
N ASN A 185 4.27 13.07 26.47
CA ASN A 185 4.21 14.01 27.58
C ASN A 185 4.82 13.44 28.88
N VAL A 186 5.45 12.26 28.83
CA VAL A 186 6.19 11.62 29.91
C VAL A 186 7.67 11.58 29.57
#